data_0d57c20e0407c6af0f2dc84796df1740
#
_entry.id   0d57c20e0407c6af0f2dc84796df1740
#
_cell.length_a   1.000
_cell.length_b   1.000
_cell.length_c   1.000
_cell.angle_alpha   90.00
_cell.angle_beta   90.00
_cell.angle_gamma   90.00
#
_symmetry.space_group_name_H-M   'P 1'
#
loop_
_entity.id
_entity.type
_entity.pdbx_description
1 polymer ?
#
loop_
_entity_poly.entity_id
_entity_poly.type
_entity_poly.pdbx_seq_one_letter_code
_entity_poly.pdbx_strand_id
1 'polypeptide(L)'
;ADWPGAGDPYYTDEVGNRIAYYGINSVPRMEIDGGWDQNGNNITQQIVNDYINELCLINLSSTYSITGQTVDVDITVDPLENFNSNNLVIHSAIIEETTYNNIKNNGETQFEHVVKKMVPNDNGTPINGGLGAGQQITLNLQHIFQGNYRLPFDATNPINHTIEHSVEDFSNLMVAVWIQDIITKEVHQSTYATLSSFTPITFDCINEACIDPGTGNGQYATLSDCQINCNSTSIEENNKELQLIYPNPATDKIYILNLKEENTPIKIYDINGRLVLENKISNKEYLTISTLSKGIYQVKFEGNNFSETRKLIVE
;
A
#
# COMPACT_ATOMS: atom_id res chain seq x y z
N ALA A 1 15.48 -4.16 2.57
CA ALA A 1 14.79 -4.02 3.85
C ALA A 1 15.75 -3.46 4.89
N ASP A 2 15.34 -2.44 5.63
CA ASP A 2 16.08 -1.99 6.80
C ASP A 2 15.95 -3.01 7.94
N TRP A 3 16.91 -2.98 8.87
CA TRP A 3 16.87 -3.84 10.05
C TRP A 3 15.65 -3.56 10.92
N PRO A 4 15.18 -4.56 11.70
CA PRO A 4 14.11 -4.36 12.67
C PRO A 4 14.39 -3.15 13.55
N GLY A 5 13.43 -2.25 13.69
CA GLY A 5 13.56 -1.01 14.46
C GLY A 5 14.19 0.16 13.73
N ALA A 6 14.76 0.01 12.54
CA ALA A 6 15.27 1.11 11.71
C ALA A 6 14.16 1.86 10.97
N GLY A 7 12.93 1.34 11.00
CA GLY A 7 11.74 2.01 10.49
C GLY A 7 11.47 1.77 9.02
N ASP A 8 11.82 0.59 8.47
CA ASP A 8 11.29 0.18 7.17
C ASP A 8 9.77 -0.03 7.33
N PRO A 9 8.93 0.77 6.65
CA PRO A 9 7.49 0.69 6.80
C PRO A 9 6.90 -0.63 6.28
N TYR A 10 7.66 -1.38 5.45
CA TYR A 10 7.22 -2.63 4.84
C TYR A 10 7.90 -3.87 5.43
N TYR A 11 8.60 -3.69 6.54
CA TYR A 11 9.23 -4.79 7.25
C TYR A 11 8.18 -5.79 7.79
N THR A 12 8.44 -7.08 7.56
CA THR A 12 7.64 -8.19 8.08
C THR A 12 8.50 -9.08 8.99
N ASP A 13 7.89 -9.72 9.98
CA ASP A 13 8.58 -10.68 10.84
C ASP A 13 9.17 -11.85 10.04
N GLU A 14 8.51 -12.25 8.95
CA GLU A 14 8.97 -13.30 8.04
C GLU A 14 10.29 -12.96 7.38
N VAL A 15 10.45 -11.71 6.91
CA VAL A 15 11.72 -11.20 6.38
C VAL A 15 12.79 -11.21 7.46
N GLY A 16 12.45 -10.81 8.70
CA GLY A 16 13.35 -10.88 9.85
C GLY A 16 13.83 -12.29 10.15
N ASN A 17 12.93 -13.27 10.11
CA ASN A 17 13.26 -14.67 10.29
C ASN A 17 14.19 -15.19 9.17
N ARG A 18 13.97 -14.79 7.92
CA ARG A 18 14.87 -15.13 6.80
C ARG A 18 16.24 -14.47 6.93
N ILE A 19 16.31 -13.22 7.40
CA ILE A 19 17.55 -12.53 7.74
C ILE A 19 18.35 -13.34 8.78
N ALA A 20 17.67 -13.79 9.83
CA ALA A 20 18.29 -14.62 10.89
C ALA A 20 18.73 -15.99 10.35
N TYR A 21 17.90 -16.65 9.54
CA TYR A 21 18.20 -17.95 8.91
C TYR A 21 19.46 -17.90 8.06
N TYR A 22 19.63 -16.85 7.24
CA TYR A 22 20.82 -16.67 6.42
C TYR A 22 22.02 -16.10 7.20
N GLY A 23 21.82 -15.60 8.41
CA GLY A 23 22.86 -14.98 9.22
C GLY A 23 23.31 -13.62 8.69
N ILE A 24 22.40 -12.89 8.04
CA ILE A 24 22.67 -11.57 7.46
C ILE A 24 22.92 -10.56 8.59
N ASN A 25 24.10 -9.96 8.60
CA ASN A 25 24.54 -9.02 9.64
C ASN A 25 24.95 -7.64 9.10
N SER A 26 24.82 -7.44 7.80
CA SER A 26 25.14 -6.17 7.12
C SER A 26 24.36 -6.05 5.82
N VAL A 27 24.17 -4.82 5.35
CA VAL A 27 23.57 -4.50 4.06
C VAL A 27 24.50 -3.57 3.26
N PRO A 28 24.53 -3.63 1.93
CA PRO A 28 23.79 -4.56 1.08
C PRO A 28 24.38 -5.98 1.14
N ARG A 29 23.52 -6.99 1.12
CA ARG A 29 23.87 -8.41 1.13
C ARG A 29 23.08 -9.14 0.06
N MET A 30 23.72 -10.10 -0.60
CA MET A 30 23.11 -10.98 -1.61
C MET A 30 23.50 -12.40 -1.31
N GLU A 31 22.57 -13.31 -1.49
CA GLU A 31 22.76 -14.75 -1.45
C GLU A 31 22.23 -15.37 -2.74
N ILE A 32 23.00 -16.26 -3.37
CA ILE A 32 22.62 -16.94 -4.62
C ILE A 32 22.54 -18.43 -4.31
N ASP A 33 21.37 -19.01 -4.50
CA ASP A 33 21.02 -20.43 -4.33
C ASP A 33 21.53 -21.07 -3.03
N GLY A 34 21.67 -20.25 -1.97
CA GLY A 34 22.17 -20.68 -0.68
C GLY A 34 23.68 -20.94 -0.62
N GLY A 35 24.42 -20.69 -1.71
CA GLY A 35 25.86 -20.93 -1.83
C GLY A 35 26.69 -19.65 -1.70
N TRP A 36 26.65 -18.79 -2.70
CA TRP A 36 27.40 -17.54 -2.66
C TRP A 36 26.70 -16.52 -1.77
N ASP A 37 27.39 -15.99 -0.77
CA ASP A 37 26.86 -15.11 0.25
C ASP A 37 27.84 -13.97 0.55
N GLN A 38 27.66 -12.80 -0.07
CA GLN A 38 28.52 -11.64 0.07
C GLN A 38 27.76 -10.31 -0.16
N ASN A 39 28.52 -9.20 -0.12
CA ASN A 39 28.02 -7.91 -0.57
C ASN A 39 27.70 -7.98 -2.09
N GLY A 40 26.51 -7.53 -2.48
CA GLY A 40 26.05 -7.58 -3.88
C GLY A 40 26.99 -6.87 -4.86
N ASN A 41 27.79 -5.88 -4.40
CA ASN A 41 28.80 -5.24 -5.24
C ASN A 41 29.97 -6.17 -5.66
N ASN A 42 30.12 -7.31 -5.01
CA ASN A 42 31.15 -8.29 -5.32
C ASN A 42 30.72 -9.33 -6.35
N ILE A 43 29.47 -9.27 -6.85
CA ILE A 43 28.99 -10.19 -7.89
C ILE A 43 29.77 -9.98 -9.18
N THR A 44 30.12 -11.08 -9.83
CA THR A 44 30.79 -11.07 -11.13
C THR A 44 30.01 -11.92 -12.12
N GLN A 45 30.19 -11.67 -13.42
CA GLN A 45 29.57 -12.50 -14.46
C GLN A 45 29.96 -13.98 -14.34
N GLN A 46 31.16 -14.26 -13.84
CA GLN A 46 31.61 -15.64 -13.62
C GLN A 46 30.76 -16.32 -12.54
N ILE A 47 30.52 -15.67 -11.41
CA ILE A 47 29.65 -16.20 -10.36
C ILE A 47 28.26 -16.52 -10.90
N VAL A 48 27.66 -15.59 -11.65
CA VAL A 48 26.35 -15.81 -12.29
C VAL A 48 26.39 -17.02 -13.25
N ASN A 49 27.44 -17.13 -14.07
CA ASN A 49 27.57 -18.21 -15.01
C ASN A 49 27.76 -19.59 -14.31
N ASP A 50 28.42 -19.61 -13.16
CA ASP A 50 28.61 -20.86 -12.39
C ASP A 50 27.26 -21.42 -11.95
N TYR A 51 26.35 -20.55 -11.41
CA TYR A 51 25.01 -20.97 -10.99
C TYR A 51 24.04 -21.25 -12.14
N ILE A 52 24.06 -20.47 -13.22
CA ILE A 52 23.21 -20.72 -14.40
C ILE A 52 23.52 -22.08 -15.08
N ASN A 53 24.74 -22.55 -14.99
CA ASN A 53 25.16 -23.80 -15.62
C ASN A 53 24.97 -25.04 -14.71
N GLU A 54 24.47 -24.88 -13.50
CA GLU A 54 24.12 -26.01 -12.64
C GLU A 54 22.96 -26.81 -13.22
N LEU A 55 23.04 -28.14 -13.10
CA LEU A 55 22.01 -29.03 -13.65
C LEU A 55 20.77 -29.01 -12.78
N CYS A 56 19.67 -28.52 -13.34
CA CYS A 56 18.39 -28.54 -12.66
C CYS A 56 17.64 -29.86 -12.95
N LEU A 57 17.31 -30.58 -11.89
CA LEU A 57 16.67 -31.91 -11.96
C LEU A 57 15.21 -31.88 -11.43
N ILE A 58 14.62 -30.71 -11.33
CA ILE A 58 13.22 -30.52 -10.91
C ILE A 58 12.54 -29.57 -11.90
N ASN A 59 11.46 -30.03 -12.54
CA ASN A 59 10.55 -29.11 -13.21
C ASN A 59 9.64 -28.47 -12.17
N LEU A 60 9.73 -27.17 -12.04
CA LEU A 60 8.89 -26.36 -11.16
C LEU A 60 8.06 -25.40 -11.99
N SER A 61 6.75 -25.47 -11.86
CA SER A 61 5.83 -24.53 -12.49
C SER A 61 4.83 -23.99 -11.47
N SER A 62 4.43 -22.75 -11.65
CA SER A 62 3.46 -22.12 -10.77
C SER A 62 2.59 -21.12 -11.52
N THR A 63 1.32 -21.01 -11.11
CA THR A 63 0.42 -19.95 -11.51
C THR A 63 -0.15 -19.28 -10.28
N TYR A 64 -0.57 -18.03 -10.43
CA TYR A 64 -1.29 -17.34 -9.37
C TYR A 64 -2.46 -16.54 -9.93
N SER A 65 -3.46 -16.29 -9.07
CA SER A 65 -4.55 -15.39 -9.36
C SER A 65 -4.75 -14.41 -8.23
N ILE A 66 -5.29 -13.24 -8.57
CA ILE A 66 -5.59 -12.19 -7.60
C ILE A 66 -7.07 -11.83 -7.74
N THR A 67 -7.78 -11.91 -6.61
CA THR A 67 -9.18 -11.47 -6.51
C THR A 67 -9.32 -10.56 -5.30
N GLY A 68 -9.48 -9.26 -5.56
CA GLY A 68 -9.45 -8.26 -4.50
C GLY A 68 -8.12 -8.30 -3.75
N GLN A 69 -8.17 -8.58 -2.44
CA GLN A 69 -6.99 -8.74 -1.56
C GLN A 69 -6.54 -10.20 -1.41
N THR A 70 -7.16 -11.14 -2.13
CA THR A 70 -6.82 -12.56 -2.08
C THR A 70 -5.85 -12.92 -3.19
N VAL A 71 -4.78 -13.62 -2.83
CA VAL A 71 -3.80 -14.21 -3.77
C VAL A 71 -3.85 -15.72 -3.60
N ASP A 72 -4.24 -16.43 -4.67
CA ASP A 72 -4.18 -17.88 -4.74
C ASP A 72 -2.96 -18.28 -5.58
N VAL A 73 -2.23 -19.29 -5.12
CA VAL A 73 -1.01 -19.78 -5.77
C VAL A 73 -1.09 -21.27 -5.97
N ASP A 74 -0.98 -21.72 -7.21
CA ASP A 74 -0.93 -23.13 -7.59
C ASP A 74 0.52 -23.48 -7.97
N ILE A 75 1.09 -24.52 -7.34
CA ILE A 75 2.45 -24.94 -7.54
C ILE A 75 2.46 -26.41 -7.98
N THR A 76 3.24 -26.71 -9.00
CA THR A 76 3.47 -28.07 -9.47
C THR A 76 4.97 -28.37 -9.48
N VAL A 77 5.36 -29.43 -8.78
CA VAL A 77 6.73 -29.94 -8.69
C VAL A 77 6.77 -31.28 -9.39
N ASP A 78 7.62 -31.44 -10.39
CA ASP A 78 7.82 -32.69 -11.15
C ASP A 78 9.31 -33.05 -11.16
N PRO A 79 9.77 -33.89 -10.21
CA PRO A 79 11.16 -34.26 -10.07
C PRO A 79 11.58 -35.25 -11.19
N LEU A 80 12.73 -34.98 -11.83
CA LEU A 80 13.31 -35.81 -12.88
C LEU A 80 14.15 -36.93 -12.28
N GLU A 81 14.65 -36.76 -11.06
CA GLU A 81 15.41 -37.74 -10.29
C GLU A 81 14.90 -37.84 -8.86
N ASN A 82 15.44 -38.83 -8.11
CA ASN A 82 15.08 -38.99 -6.70
C ASN A 82 15.89 -38.06 -5.80
N PHE A 83 15.22 -37.27 -5.00
CA PHE A 83 15.82 -36.47 -3.94
C PHE A 83 15.46 -37.09 -2.59
N ASN A 84 16.41 -37.74 -1.93
CA ASN A 84 16.20 -38.46 -0.68
C ASN A 84 16.41 -37.61 0.56
N SER A 85 16.34 -36.28 0.44
CA SER A 85 16.43 -35.35 1.57
C SER A 85 15.06 -35.19 2.23
N ASN A 86 15.01 -35.27 3.56
CA ASN A 86 13.83 -34.94 4.36
C ASN A 86 13.78 -33.44 4.74
N ASN A 87 14.73 -32.66 4.24
CA ASN A 87 14.87 -31.24 4.58
C ASN A 87 14.38 -30.32 3.48
N LEU A 88 13.79 -30.88 2.42
CA LEU A 88 13.27 -30.10 1.30
C LEU A 88 12.00 -29.37 1.69
N VAL A 89 11.94 -28.11 1.33
CA VAL A 89 10.81 -27.23 1.59
C VAL A 89 10.46 -26.44 0.33
N ILE A 90 9.17 -26.34 0.03
CA ILE A 90 8.65 -25.42 -0.98
C ILE A 90 8.38 -24.08 -0.28
N HIS A 91 9.03 -23.05 -0.74
CA HIS A 91 8.76 -21.67 -0.34
C HIS A 91 7.99 -20.93 -1.43
N SER A 92 7.14 -20.02 -1.02
CA SER A 92 6.46 -19.07 -1.90
C SER A 92 6.48 -17.69 -1.26
N ALA A 93 6.79 -16.67 -2.05
CA ALA A 93 6.78 -15.28 -1.60
C ALA A 93 5.96 -14.42 -2.56
N ILE A 94 5.01 -13.68 -2.01
CA ILE A 94 4.31 -12.61 -2.71
C ILE A 94 5.18 -11.36 -2.63
N ILE A 95 5.49 -10.80 -3.79
CA ILE A 95 6.43 -9.69 -3.99
C ILE A 95 5.69 -8.60 -4.73
N GLU A 96 5.89 -7.35 -4.37
CA GLU A 96 5.48 -6.23 -5.21
C GLU A 96 6.66 -5.81 -6.08
N GLU A 97 6.46 -5.77 -7.40
CA GLU A 97 7.52 -5.54 -8.37
C GLU A 97 8.19 -4.19 -8.15
N THR A 98 7.39 -3.16 -7.87
CA THR A 98 7.90 -1.80 -7.61
C THR A 98 7.06 -1.12 -6.55
N THR A 99 7.71 -0.47 -5.58
CA THR A 99 7.06 0.36 -4.54
C THR A 99 7.68 1.75 -4.49
N TYR A 100 6.91 2.74 -4.01
CA TYR A 100 7.29 4.14 -4.00
C TYR A 100 7.11 4.82 -2.65
N ASN A 101 6.35 4.25 -1.74
CA ASN A 101 5.95 4.93 -0.49
C ASN A 101 6.81 4.57 0.72
N ASN A 102 7.77 3.64 0.60
CA ASN A 102 8.67 3.26 1.69
C ASN A 102 9.98 4.06 1.70
N ILE A 103 9.94 5.31 1.21
CA ILE A 103 11.08 6.23 1.15
C ILE A 103 11.61 6.54 2.55
N LYS A 104 12.94 6.53 2.69
CA LYS A 104 13.69 6.92 3.87
C LYS A 104 14.80 7.92 3.52
N ASN A 105 15.69 8.17 4.46
CA ASN A 105 16.71 9.22 4.35
C ASN A 105 17.91 8.86 3.44
N ASN A 106 17.89 7.68 2.80
CA ASN A 106 18.97 7.21 1.90
C ASN A 106 18.92 7.80 0.49
N GLY A 107 17.83 8.52 0.15
CA GLY A 107 17.63 9.16 -1.16
C GLY A 107 17.02 8.26 -2.23
N GLU A 108 16.75 7.00 -1.94
CA GLU A 108 15.99 6.11 -2.83
C GLU A 108 14.52 6.48 -2.82
N THR A 109 13.91 6.53 -4.01
CA THR A 109 12.50 6.90 -4.20
C THR A 109 11.68 5.79 -4.85
N GLN A 110 12.33 4.70 -5.24
CA GLN A 110 11.74 3.52 -5.87
C GLN A 110 12.48 2.28 -5.37
N PHE A 111 11.73 1.23 -5.04
CA PHE A 111 12.25 -0.04 -4.56
C PHE A 111 11.65 -1.15 -5.38
N GLU A 112 12.49 -2.10 -5.81
CA GLU A 112 12.07 -3.20 -6.65
C GLU A 112 12.04 -4.52 -5.87
N HIS A 113 11.12 -5.40 -6.24
CA HIS A 113 10.97 -6.75 -5.71
C HIS A 113 10.82 -6.80 -4.18
N VAL A 114 9.91 -5.97 -3.65
CA VAL A 114 9.67 -5.85 -2.21
C VAL A 114 8.77 -6.98 -1.73
N VAL A 115 9.30 -7.85 -0.87
CA VAL A 115 8.54 -8.96 -0.28
C VAL A 115 7.41 -8.42 0.59
N LYS A 116 6.18 -8.87 0.34
CA LYS A 116 4.97 -8.52 1.09
C LYS A 116 4.52 -9.60 2.03
N LYS A 117 4.68 -10.88 1.62
CA LYS A 117 4.24 -12.02 2.41
C LYS A 117 4.93 -13.30 1.95
N MET A 118 5.34 -14.15 2.89
CA MET A 118 5.68 -15.53 2.58
C MET A 118 4.48 -16.45 2.85
N VAL A 119 4.19 -17.36 1.94
CA VAL A 119 3.00 -18.21 1.98
C VAL A 119 3.40 -19.69 2.06
N PRO A 120 2.91 -20.44 3.05
CA PRO A 120 2.01 -20.02 4.14
C PRO A 120 2.73 -19.15 5.18
N ASN A 121 4.05 -19.24 5.32
CA ASN A 121 4.92 -18.49 6.23
C ASN A 121 6.39 -18.66 5.81
N ASP A 122 7.32 -18.10 6.58
CA ASP A 122 8.77 -18.16 6.34
C ASP A 122 9.39 -19.55 6.44
N ASN A 123 8.72 -20.52 7.08
CA ASN A 123 9.16 -21.93 7.12
C ASN A 123 8.77 -22.69 5.84
N GLY A 124 7.85 -22.17 5.04
CA GLY A 124 7.34 -22.79 3.83
C GLY A 124 6.54 -24.08 4.07
N THR A 125 6.44 -24.92 3.03
CA THR A 125 5.73 -26.21 3.10
C THR A 125 6.72 -27.36 2.99
N PRO A 126 6.91 -28.18 4.04
CA PRO A 126 7.85 -29.31 4.02
C PRO A 126 7.45 -30.39 3.01
N ILE A 127 8.42 -30.96 2.32
CA ILE A 127 8.28 -32.14 1.45
C ILE A 127 8.68 -33.36 2.26
N ASN A 128 7.68 -34.05 2.82
CA ASN A 128 7.94 -35.21 3.67
C ASN A 128 8.28 -36.44 2.82
N GLY A 129 9.41 -37.11 3.12
CA GLY A 129 9.84 -38.33 2.45
C GLY A 129 10.64 -38.12 1.17
N GLY A 130 11.04 -36.87 0.88
CA GLY A 130 11.79 -36.52 -0.33
C GLY A 130 10.92 -36.42 -1.59
N LEU A 131 11.58 -36.31 -2.75
CA LEU A 131 10.94 -36.22 -4.06
C LEU A 131 11.31 -37.47 -4.87
N GLY A 132 10.31 -38.25 -5.30
CA GLY A 132 10.52 -39.40 -6.18
C GLY A 132 10.48 -39.03 -7.66
N ALA A 133 11.41 -39.55 -8.48
CA ALA A 133 11.42 -39.28 -9.91
C ALA A 133 10.08 -39.58 -10.57
N GLY A 134 9.51 -38.61 -11.29
CA GLY A 134 8.21 -38.71 -11.96
C GLY A 134 7.01 -38.70 -11.01
N GLN A 135 7.19 -38.49 -9.71
CA GLN A 135 6.11 -38.33 -8.75
C GLN A 135 5.76 -36.84 -8.59
N GLN A 136 4.82 -36.41 -9.37
CA GLN A 136 4.36 -35.01 -9.32
C GLN A 136 3.70 -34.69 -8.01
N ILE A 137 4.06 -33.54 -7.43
CA ILE A 137 3.42 -32.92 -6.27
C ILE A 137 2.71 -31.66 -6.70
N THR A 138 1.47 -31.47 -6.23
CA THR A 138 0.73 -30.22 -6.40
C THR A 138 0.43 -29.60 -5.04
N LEU A 139 0.58 -28.29 -4.95
CA LEU A 139 0.31 -27.52 -3.74
C LEU A 139 -0.51 -26.29 -4.10
N ASN A 140 -1.61 -26.06 -3.37
CA ASN A 140 -2.44 -24.88 -3.49
C ASN A 140 -2.28 -24.05 -2.22
N LEU A 141 -1.86 -22.83 -2.37
CA LEU A 141 -1.66 -21.88 -1.28
C LEU A 141 -2.56 -20.67 -1.48
N GLN A 142 -2.98 -20.06 -0.38
CA GLN A 142 -3.78 -18.84 -0.41
C GLN A 142 -3.29 -17.88 0.66
N HIS A 143 -3.29 -16.60 0.34
CA HIS A 143 -3.18 -15.53 1.32
C HIS A 143 -4.21 -14.45 1.07
N ILE A 144 -4.85 -13.98 2.14
CA ILE A 144 -5.77 -12.85 2.12
C ILE A 144 -5.12 -11.70 2.89
N PHE A 145 -4.76 -10.64 2.19
CA PHE A 145 -4.26 -9.43 2.82
C PHE A 145 -5.38 -8.77 3.62
N GLN A 146 -5.25 -8.76 4.94
CA GLN A 146 -6.29 -8.23 5.84
C GLN A 146 -6.16 -6.72 6.01
N GLY A 147 -7.30 -6.08 6.26
CA GLY A 147 -7.38 -4.68 6.64
C GLY A 147 -7.01 -3.69 5.54
N ASN A 148 -6.46 -2.55 5.94
CA ASN A 148 -6.13 -1.46 5.04
C ASN A 148 -4.62 -1.39 4.78
N TYR A 149 -4.25 -0.71 3.69
CA TYR A 149 -2.88 -0.34 3.42
C TYR A 149 -2.31 0.49 4.58
N ARG A 150 -1.17 0.07 5.10
CA ARG A 150 -0.44 0.80 6.15
C ARG A 150 0.22 2.03 5.56
N LEU A 151 -0.07 3.19 6.12
CA LEU A 151 0.65 4.41 5.75
C LEU A 151 2.11 4.35 6.28
N PRO A 152 3.11 4.66 5.44
CA PRO A 152 4.52 4.50 5.81
C PRO A 152 4.98 5.28 7.05
N PHE A 153 4.35 6.41 7.36
CA PHE A 153 4.69 7.21 8.53
C PHE A 153 4.13 6.63 9.84
N ASP A 154 3.17 5.70 9.77
CA ASP A 154 2.62 5.01 10.95
C ASP A 154 3.45 3.77 11.34
N ALA A 155 4.52 3.49 10.61
CA ALA A 155 5.33 2.29 10.79
C ALA A 155 6.20 2.36 12.06
N THR A 156 5.71 1.82 13.15
CA THR A 156 6.42 1.69 14.43
C THR A 156 6.83 0.25 14.75
N ASN A 157 6.23 -0.72 14.07
CA ASN A 157 6.39 -2.16 14.29
C ASN A 157 6.39 -2.90 12.93
N PRO A 158 6.76 -4.18 12.88
CA PRO A 158 6.54 -5.04 11.71
C PRO A 158 5.08 -5.01 11.25
N ILE A 159 4.85 -5.28 9.97
CA ILE A 159 3.49 -5.41 9.42
C ILE A 159 2.72 -6.49 10.19
N ASN A 160 1.56 -6.12 10.70
CA ASN A 160 0.64 -7.08 11.31
C ASN A 160 -0.36 -7.58 10.27
N HIS A 161 -0.04 -8.69 9.63
CA HIS A 161 -0.86 -9.30 8.57
C HIS A 161 -2.30 -9.68 8.98
N THR A 162 -2.68 -9.57 10.27
CA THR A 162 -4.05 -9.83 10.71
C THR A 162 -4.96 -8.61 10.60
N ILE A 163 -4.40 -7.40 10.45
CA ILE A 163 -5.16 -6.13 10.46
C ILE A 163 -4.74 -5.13 9.39
N GLU A 164 -3.59 -5.35 8.73
CA GLU A 164 -3.02 -4.40 7.78
C GLU A 164 -2.11 -5.07 6.76
N HIS A 165 -1.81 -4.37 5.67
CA HIS A 165 -0.84 -4.78 4.67
C HIS A 165 -0.03 -3.60 4.13
N SER A 166 1.08 -3.89 3.41
CA SER A 166 1.94 -2.88 2.78
C SER A 166 1.90 -2.92 1.24
N VAL A 167 0.91 -3.61 0.65
CA VAL A 167 0.75 -3.64 -0.81
C VAL A 167 0.25 -2.28 -1.27
N GLU A 168 1.01 -1.61 -2.13
CA GLU A 168 0.64 -0.33 -2.75
C GLU A 168 -0.34 -0.53 -3.91
N ASP A 169 -0.07 -1.55 -4.74
CA ASP A 169 -0.88 -1.89 -5.92
C ASP A 169 -0.96 -3.41 -6.12
N PHE A 170 -2.15 -3.98 -5.95
CA PHE A 170 -2.36 -5.41 -6.15
C PHE A 170 -2.13 -5.87 -7.59
N SER A 171 -2.25 -4.99 -8.59
CA SER A 171 -1.94 -5.32 -9.98
C SER A 171 -0.43 -5.46 -10.25
N ASN A 172 0.40 -4.98 -9.33
CA ASN A 172 1.86 -5.00 -9.39
C ASN A 172 2.48 -6.14 -8.56
N LEU A 173 1.65 -7.08 -8.09
CA LEU A 173 2.14 -8.25 -7.37
C LEU A 173 2.63 -9.33 -8.33
N MET A 174 3.68 -10.00 -7.91
CA MET A 174 4.24 -11.20 -8.50
C MET A 174 4.48 -12.25 -7.43
N VAL A 175 4.66 -13.50 -7.82
CA VAL A 175 4.92 -14.59 -6.88
C VAL A 175 6.19 -15.33 -7.31
N ALA A 176 7.15 -15.44 -6.38
CA ALA A 176 8.32 -16.29 -6.53
C ALA A 176 8.12 -17.59 -5.74
N VAL A 177 8.50 -18.70 -6.35
CA VAL A 177 8.44 -20.05 -5.76
C VAL A 177 9.78 -20.71 -5.88
N TRP A 178 10.26 -21.38 -4.81
CA TRP A 178 11.50 -22.14 -4.87
C TRP A 178 11.47 -23.37 -3.96
N ILE A 179 12.33 -24.34 -4.29
CA ILE A 179 12.55 -25.56 -3.50
C ILE A 179 13.94 -25.46 -2.88
N GLN A 180 13.99 -25.52 -1.56
CA GLN A 180 15.21 -25.35 -0.78
C GLN A 180 15.43 -26.49 0.19
N ASP A 181 16.67 -27.00 0.30
CA ASP A 181 17.08 -27.79 1.46
C ASP A 181 17.41 -26.83 2.62
N ILE A 182 16.63 -26.89 3.70
CA ILE A 182 16.73 -25.93 4.81
C ILE A 182 17.99 -26.10 5.68
N ILE A 183 18.73 -27.20 5.52
CA ILE A 183 19.98 -27.44 6.26
C ILE A 183 21.19 -26.95 5.46
N THR A 184 21.30 -27.33 4.19
CA THR A 184 22.40 -26.88 3.32
C THR A 184 22.19 -25.47 2.80
N LYS A 185 20.93 -25.00 2.79
CA LYS A 185 20.42 -23.76 2.17
C LYS A 185 20.35 -23.80 0.65
N GLU A 186 20.80 -24.87 0.02
CA GLU A 186 20.81 -25.05 -1.43
C GLU A 186 19.39 -24.89 -2.01
N VAL A 187 19.27 -24.07 -3.04
CA VAL A 187 18.04 -23.91 -3.82
C VAL A 187 18.14 -24.78 -5.06
N HIS A 188 17.35 -25.84 -5.12
CA HIS A 188 17.38 -26.81 -6.21
C HIS A 188 16.64 -26.32 -7.46
N GLN A 189 15.64 -25.46 -7.31
CA GLN A 189 14.90 -24.84 -8.41
C GLN A 189 14.11 -23.65 -7.91
N SER A 190 13.95 -22.65 -8.76
CA SER A 190 13.09 -21.49 -8.54
C SER A 190 12.34 -21.08 -9.81
N THR A 191 11.20 -20.43 -9.64
CA THR A 191 10.42 -19.87 -10.75
C THR A 191 9.60 -18.66 -10.28
N TYR A 192 9.31 -17.75 -11.20
CA TYR A 192 8.19 -16.83 -11.02
C TYR A 192 6.91 -17.51 -11.50
N ALA A 193 5.85 -17.40 -10.71
CA ALA A 193 4.54 -17.88 -11.11
C ALA A 193 3.95 -17.02 -12.23
N THR A 194 3.16 -17.62 -13.10
CA THR A 194 2.45 -16.93 -14.17
C THR A 194 1.10 -16.43 -13.67
N LEU A 195 0.80 -15.15 -13.87
CA LEU A 195 -0.51 -14.60 -13.55
C LEU A 195 -1.60 -15.22 -14.43
N SER A 196 -2.55 -15.92 -13.83
CA SER A 196 -3.67 -16.57 -14.53
C SER A 196 -4.91 -15.67 -14.63
N SER A 197 -5.18 -14.88 -13.59
CA SER A 197 -6.27 -13.90 -13.58
C SER A 197 -6.03 -12.80 -12.54
N PHE A 198 -6.53 -11.60 -12.86
CA PHE A 198 -6.54 -10.45 -11.96
C PHE A 198 -7.95 -9.85 -11.91
N THR A 199 -8.52 -9.79 -10.70
CA THR A 199 -9.82 -9.16 -10.43
C THR A 199 -9.59 -8.04 -9.43
N PRO A 200 -9.66 -6.76 -9.85
CA PRO A 200 -9.35 -5.63 -8.97
C PRO A 200 -10.37 -5.51 -7.84
N ILE A 201 -9.98 -4.86 -6.76
CA ILE A 201 -10.93 -4.42 -5.73
C ILE A 201 -11.80 -3.32 -6.34
N THR A 202 -13.13 -3.50 -6.21
CA THR A 202 -14.12 -2.49 -6.59
C THR A 202 -15.21 -2.49 -5.53
N PHE A 203 -16.07 -1.47 -5.52
CA PHE A 203 -17.08 -1.35 -4.47
C PHE A 203 -18.46 -1.09 -5.04
N ASP A 204 -19.45 -1.75 -4.46
CA ASP A 204 -20.87 -1.44 -4.63
C ASP A 204 -21.43 -0.82 -3.35
N CYS A 205 -22.36 0.11 -3.50
CA CYS A 205 -23.10 0.65 -2.37
C CYS A 205 -24.34 -0.23 -2.10
N ILE A 206 -24.27 -1.05 -1.06
CA ILE A 206 -25.36 -1.94 -0.66
C ILE A 206 -25.79 -1.61 0.78
N ASN A 207 -27.02 -1.13 0.94
CA ASN A 207 -27.57 -0.76 2.25
C ASN A 207 -26.67 0.23 3.02
N GLU A 208 -26.22 1.28 2.34
CA GLU A 208 -25.33 2.32 2.92
C GLU A 208 -23.93 1.81 3.31
N ALA A 209 -23.58 0.59 2.92
CA ALA A 209 -22.25 0.01 3.11
C ALA A 209 -21.53 -0.17 1.78
N CYS A 210 -20.25 0.16 1.74
CA CYS A 210 -19.40 -0.11 0.59
C CYS A 210 -18.83 -1.52 0.71
N ILE A 211 -19.24 -2.39 -0.19
CA ILE A 211 -18.88 -3.82 -0.17
C ILE A 211 -18.18 -4.15 -1.50
N ASP A 212 -17.04 -4.84 -1.43
CA ASP A 212 -16.41 -5.40 -2.62
C ASP A 212 -17.24 -6.59 -3.11
N PRO A 213 -17.79 -6.54 -4.35
CA PRO A 213 -18.55 -7.67 -4.92
C PRO A 213 -17.64 -8.85 -5.34
N GLY A 214 -16.30 -8.71 -5.25
CA GLY A 214 -15.35 -9.74 -5.68
C GLY A 214 -15.33 -10.02 -7.18
N THR A 215 -15.97 -9.17 -7.99
CA THR A 215 -16.10 -9.37 -9.44
C THR A 215 -15.22 -8.43 -10.26
N GLY A 216 -14.58 -7.44 -9.63
CA GLY A 216 -13.84 -6.38 -10.30
C GLY A 216 -14.71 -5.39 -11.11
N ASN A 217 -16.02 -5.49 -11.02
CA ASN A 217 -16.97 -4.68 -11.79
C ASN A 217 -17.93 -3.88 -10.88
N GLY A 218 -17.55 -3.62 -9.64
CA GLY A 218 -18.31 -2.76 -8.73
C GLY A 218 -18.45 -1.33 -9.28
N GLN A 219 -19.45 -0.63 -8.80
CA GLN A 219 -19.81 0.71 -9.25
C GLN A 219 -18.70 1.74 -9.02
N TYR A 220 -17.89 1.56 -8.00
CA TYR A 220 -16.82 2.48 -7.60
C TYR A 220 -15.47 1.76 -7.61
N ALA A 221 -14.47 2.42 -8.20
CA ALA A 221 -13.11 1.89 -8.27
C ALA A 221 -12.34 2.02 -6.94
N THR A 222 -12.77 2.90 -6.02
CA THR A 222 -12.14 3.09 -4.73
C THR A 222 -13.15 3.08 -3.58
N LEU A 223 -12.70 2.69 -2.40
CA LEU A 223 -13.52 2.74 -1.19
C LEU A 223 -13.94 4.19 -0.86
N SER A 224 -13.05 5.15 -1.06
CA SER A 224 -13.32 6.57 -0.81
C SER A 224 -14.45 7.09 -1.71
N ASP A 225 -14.41 6.79 -3.00
CA ASP A 225 -15.47 7.20 -3.93
C ASP A 225 -16.80 6.56 -3.57
N CYS A 226 -16.77 5.28 -3.18
CA CYS A 226 -17.96 4.62 -2.69
C CYS A 226 -18.50 5.28 -1.42
N GLN A 227 -17.68 5.53 -0.41
CA GLN A 227 -18.10 6.14 0.85
C GLN A 227 -18.69 7.53 0.67
N ILE A 228 -18.14 8.33 -0.22
CA ILE A 228 -18.65 9.66 -0.55
C ILE A 228 -20.06 9.57 -1.15
N ASN A 229 -20.34 8.57 -1.98
CA ASN A 229 -21.57 8.44 -2.72
C ASN A 229 -22.59 7.49 -2.08
N CYS A 230 -22.15 6.57 -1.23
CA CYS A 230 -22.98 5.56 -0.58
C CYS A 230 -23.66 6.09 0.70
N ASN A 231 -23.02 6.96 1.44
CA ASN A 231 -23.61 7.61 2.61
C ASN A 231 -24.50 8.78 2.18
N SER A 232 -25.46 8.54 1.32
CA SER A 232 -26.53 9.51 1.09
C SER A 232 -27.56 9.48 2.22
N THR A 233 -27.14 9.84 3.44
CA THR A 233 -28.07 10.61 4.25
C THR A 233 -28.28 11.89 3.44
N SER A 234 -29.43 12.00 2.81
CA SER A 234 -29.86 13.15 2.03
C SER A 234 -29.91 14.39 2.92
N ILE A 235 -28.76 15.01 3.14
CA ILE A 235 -28.72 16.43 3.03
C ILE A 235 -28.74 16.63 1.50
N GLU A 236 -29.83 17.09 0.93
CA GLU A 236 -29.79 17.76 -0.36
C GLU A 236 -28.72 18.84 -0.23
N GLU A 237 -27.48 18.54 -0.55
CA GLU A 237 -26.58 19.57 -1.01
C GLU A 237 -27.16 20.03 -2.35
N ASN A 238 -28.16 20.95 -2.22
CA ASN A 238 -28.32 21.90 -3.27
C ASN A 238 -26.92 22.31 -3.71
N ASN A 239 -26.63 22.25 -4.99
CA ASN A 239 -25.45 22.83 -5.64
C ASN A 239 -25.36 24.32 -5.29
N LYS A 240 -25.04 24.60 -4.04
CA LYS A 240 -24.70 25.93 -3.56
C LYS A 240 -23.26 26.12 -3.95
N GLU A 241 -23.01 26.88 -5.01
CA GLU A 241 -21.69 27.46 -5.23
C GLU A 241 -21.21 28.02 -3.90
N LEU A 242 -20.21 27.33 -3.32
CA LEU A 242 -19.66 27.68 -2.01
C LEU A 242 -19.01 29.06 -2.09
N GLN A 243 -19.37 29.95 -1.18
CA GLN A 243 -18.66 31.22 -1.08
C GLN A 243 -17.23 30.99 -0.59
N LEU A 244 -16.26 31.42 -1.40
CA LEU A 244 -14.84 31.24 -1.13
C LEU A 244 -14.23 32.56 -0.64
N ILE A 245 -13.40 32.47 0.41
CA ILE A 245 -12.58 33.58 0.91
C ILE A 245 -11.16 33.41 0.38
N TYR A 246 -10.64 34.43 -0.30
CA TYR A 246 -9.29 34.43 -0.87
C TYR A 246 -8.60 35.79 -0.72
N PRO A 247 -7.28 35.82 -0.37
CA PRO A 247 -6.48 34.71 0.10
C PRO A 247 -6.90 34.24 1.50
N ASN A 248 -6.60 32.99 1.82
CA ASN A 248 -6.77 32.45 3.16
C ASN A 248 -5.69 31.38 3.40
N PRO A 249 -4.64 31.66 4.20
CA PRO A 249 -4.45 32.80 5.10
C PRO A 249 -4.35 34.17 4.41
N ALA A 250 -4.71 35.23 5.14
CA ALA A 250 -4.76 36.60 4.67
C ALA A 250 -4.04 37.58 5.62
N THR A 251 -3.51 38.69 5.06
CA THR A 251 -2.84 39.74 5.85
C THR A 251 -3.69 41.04 5.96
N ASP A 252 -3.94 41.66 4.82
CA ASP A 252 -4.56 43.02 4.81
C ASP A 252 -5.99 43.04 4.30
N LYS A 253 -6.29 42.18 3.33
CA LYS A 253 -7.58 42.16 2.63
C LYS A 253 -7.96 40.78 2.16
N ILE A 254 -9.24 40.53 2.02
CA ILE A 254 -9.84 39.34 1.48
C ILE A 254 -10.83 39.68 0.38
N TYR A 255 -10.93 38.81 -0.61
CA TYR A 255 -11.99 38.79 -1.62
C TYR A 255 -12.93 37.65 -1.30
N ILE A 256 -14.21 37.86 -1.58
CA ILE A 256 -15.20 36.82 -1.48
C ILE A 256 -15.70 36.50 -2.90
N LEU A 257 -15.60 35.23 -3.27
CA LEU A 257 -16.04 34.72 -4.58
C LEU A 257 -17.39 34.02 -4.40
N ASN A 258 -18.18 34.01 -5.46
CA ASN A 258 -19.47 33.33 -5.54
C ASN A 258 -20.52 33.92 -4.54
N LEU A 259 -20.49 35.23 -4.30
CA LEU A 259 -21.56 35.88 -3.56
C LEU A 259 -22.89 35.78 -4.31
N LYS A 260 -23.91 35.34 -3.62
CA LYS A 260 -25.26 35.11 -4.17
C LYS A 260 -26.09 36.38 -4.37
N GLU A 261 -25.76 37.39 -3.61
CA GLU A 261 -26.48 38.67 -3.61
C GLU A 261 -25.47 39.82 -3.54
N GLU A 262 -25.78 40.93 -4.20
CA GLU A 262 -25.03 42.18 -4.06
C GLU A 262 -25.28 42.79 -2.69
N ASN A 263 -24.32 43.51 -2.13
CA ASN A 263 -24.39 44.11 -0.79
C ASN A 263 -24.65 43.09 0.33
N THR A 264 -24.09 41.87 0.21
CA THR A 264 -24.24 40.83 1.23
C THR A 264 -23.63 41.27 2.56
N PRO A 265 -24.41 41.25 3.68
CA PRO A 265 -23.89 41.50 5.01
C PRO A 265 -22.87 40.44 5.43
N ILE A 266 -21.73 40.91 5.96
CA ILE A 266 -20.65 40.10 6.48
C ILE A 266 -20.39 40.48 7.93
N LYS A 267 -20.28 39.46 8.77
CA LYS A 267 -19.88 39.59 10.17
C LYS A 267 -18.69 38.69 10.46
N ILE A 268 -17.61 39.22 11.04
CA ILE A 268 -16.44 38.44 11.43
C ILE A 268 -16.41 38.36 12.96
N TYR A 269 -16.27 37.13 13.43
CA TYR A 269 -16.21 36.79 14.85
C TYR A 269 -14.87 36.20 15.22
N ASP A 270 -14.35 36.56 16.39
CA ASP A 270 -13.17 35.88 16.96
C ASP A 270 -13.54 34.48 17.50
N ILE A 271 -12.52 33.72 17.96
CA ILE A 271 -12.71 32.39 18.51
C ILE A 271 -13.60 32.30 19.74
N ASN A 272 -13.88 33.45 20.42
CA ASN A 272 -14.76 33.55 21.58
C ASN A 272 -16.18 33.91 21.15
N GLY A 273 -16.46 34.06 19.86
CA GLY A 273 -17.76 34.44 19.32
C GLY A 273 -18.06 35.96 19.41
N ARG A 274 -17.04 36.79 19.71
CA ARG A 274 -17.19 38.25 19.75
C ARG A 274 -17.14 38.82 18.34
N LEU A 275 -18.10 39.66 17.96
CA LEU A 275 -18.09 40.40 16.70
C LEU A 275 -16.92 41.40 16.69
N VAL A 276 -16.02 41.26 15.70
CA VAL A 276 -14.81 42.08 15.55
C VAL A 276 -14.83 42.97 14.31
N LEU A 277 -15.62 42.60 13.30
CA LEU A 277 -15.82 43.42 12.10
C LEU A 277 -17.19 43.12 11.49
N GLU A 278 -17.86 44.17 11.01
CA GLU A 278 -19.11 44.08 10.26
C GLU A 278 -19.05 45.00 9.05
N ASN A 279 -19.50 44.50 7.89
CA ASN A 279 -19.52 45.26 6.64
C ASN A 279 -20.57 44.68 5.68
N LYS A 280 -20.69 45.26 4.49
CA LYS A 280 -21.41 44.71 3.33
C LYS A 280 -20.44 44.63 2.16
N ILE A 281 -20.56 43.61 1.34
CA ILE A 281 -19.68 43.41 0.21
C ILE A 281 -20.45 42.88 -1.01
N SER A 282 -19.99 43.29 -2.18
CA SER A 282 -20.45 42.80 -3.48
C SER A 282 -19.37 41.94 -4.19
N ASN A 283 -19.78 41.21 -5.22
CA ASN A 283 -18.83 40.39 -6.00
C ASN A 283 -17.69 41.24 -6.55
N LYS A 284 -16.45 40.71 -6.49
CA LYS A 284 -15.19 41.34 -6.92
C LYS A 284 -14.71 42.52 -6.07
N GLU A 285 -15.41 42.90 -5.04
CA GLU A 285 -14.92 43.84 -4.04
C GLU A 285 -14.01 43.11 -3.02
N TYR A 286 -13.21 43.91 -2.29
CA TYR A 286 -12.39 43.38 -1.21
C TYR A 286 -12.83 43.93 0.12
N LEU A 287 -12.68 43.14 1.15
CA LEU A 287 -12.85 43.54 2.54
C LEU A 287 -11.48 43.74 3.18
N THR A 288 -11.25 44.93 3.73
CA THR A 288 -10.03 45.24 4.49
C THR A 288 -10.13 44.61 5.88
N ILE A 289 -9.10 43.84 6.25
CA ILE A 289 -9.01 43.14 7.54
C ILE A 289 -7.75 43.52 8.32
N SER A 290 -7.01 44.52 7.89
CA SER A 290 -5.77 45.01 8.51
C SER A 290 -5.90 45.41 9.98
N THR A 291 -7.13 45.62 10.47
CA THR A 291 -7.42 45.90 11.89
C THR A 291 -7.54 44.64 12.75
N LEU A 292 -7.59 43.45 12.13
CA LEU A 292 -7.69 42.22 12.87
C LEU A 292 -6.28 41.73 13.27
N SER A 293 -6.17 41.26 14.49
CA SER A 293 -4.95 40.64 14.98
C SER A 293 -4.75 39.27 14.30
N LYS A 294 -3.49 38.77 14.26
CA LYS A 294 -3.21 37.42 13.82
C LYS A 294 -4.03 36.40 14.59
N GLY A 295 -4.67 35.49 13.87
CA GLY A 295 -5.55 34.52 14.53
C GLY A 295 -6.55 33.85 13.59
N ILE A 296 -7.43 33.06 14.18
CA ILE A 296 -8.52 32.34 13.48
C ILE A 296 -9.83 33.06 13.77
N TYR A 297 -10.61 33.28 12.72
CA TYR A 297 -11.90 33.98 12.75
C TYR A 297 -12.96 33.15 12.02
N GLN A 298 -14.22 33.43 12.38
CA GLN A 298 -15.39 32.96 11.66
C GLN A 298 -16.01 34.12 10.89
N VAL A 299 -16.16 33.95 9.58
CA VAL A 299 -16.80 34.91 8.68
C VAL A 299 -18.19 34.39 8.37
N LYS A 300 -19.23 35.13 8.82
CA LYS A 300 -20.63 34.81 8.59
C LYS A 300 -21.19 35.71 7.48
N PHE A 301 -21.80 35.11 6.49
CA PHE A 301 -22.52 35.74 5.38
C PHE A 301 -24.02 35.57 5.61
N GLU A 302 -24.78 36.64 5.54
CA GLU A 302 -26.24 36.64 5.77
C GLU A 302 -26.93 37.31 4.60
N GLY A 303 -27.64 36.55 3.77
CA GLY A 303 -28.51 37.04 2.71
C GLY A 303 -29.98 36.81 3.03
N ASN A 304 -30.87 37.15 2.10
CA ASN A 304 -32.32 37.06 2.33
C ASN A 304 -32.76 35.59 2.53
N ASN A 305 -32.14 34.65 1.86
CA ASN A 305 -32.51 33.24 1.88
C ASN A 305 -31.32 32.28 2.18
N PHE A 306 -30.22 32.82 2.70
CA PHE A 306 -29.07 32.00 3.07
C PHE A 306 -28.31 32.58 4.27
N SER A 307 -27.69 31.68 5.04
CA SER A 307 -26.69 32.01 6.06
C SER A 307 -25.57 31.01 5.93
N GLU A 308 -24.34 31.51 5.82
CA GLU A 308 -23.16 30.67 5.60
C GLU A 308 -22.01 31.17 6.48
N THR A 309 -21.19 30.23 6.97
CA THR A 309 -20.04 30.57 7.81
C THR A 309 -18.78 29.93 7.22
N ARG A 310 -17.67 30.67 7.19
CA ARG A 310 -16.35 30.23 6.70
C ARG A 310 -15.28 30.59 7.71
N LYS A 311 -14.24 29.77 7.72
CA LYS A 311 -13.03 30.03 8.51
C LYS A 311 -12.13 31.02 7.75
N LEU A 312 -11.60 32.01 8.47
CA LEU A 312 -10.56 32.92 8.01
C LEU A 312 -9.35 32.83 8.93
N ILE A 313 -8.18 32.76 8.37
CA ILE A 313 -6.89 32.79 9.07
C ILE A 313 -6.22 34.11 8.70
N VAL A 314 -5.85 34.92 9.73
CA VAL A 314 -5.15 36.20 9.59
C VAL A 314 -3.70 36.00 10.06
N GLU A 315 -2.71 36.38 9.22
CA GLU A 315 -1.27 36.26 9.48
C GLU A 315 -0.58 37.63 9.66
#